data_194c03890f0f146b56d0aba9f0016bb0
#
_entry.id   194c03890f0f146b56d0aba9f0016bb0
#
_cell.length_a   1.000
_cell.length_b   1.000
_cell.length_c   1.000
_cell.angle_alpha   90.00
_cell.angle_beta   90.00
_cell.angle_gamma   90.00
#
_symmetry.space_group_name_H-M   'P 1'
#
loop_
_entity.id
_entity.type
_entity.pdbx_description
1 polymer ?
#
loop_
_entity_poly.entity_id
_entity_poly.type
_entity_poly.pdbx_seq_one_letter_code
_entity_poly.pdbx_strand_id
1 'polypeptide(L)'
;MSSVEENCTVLIAYNKSQGSTADNLRALMESNDDKDKIEAIKTLILMLISGEKLASNTMMHVIRYCINTRHKPLKKLLYVYWEIVKKYDDNGKLKTEMILVCNAIRNDLVHPNEFVRGSTLRFLCKLKEVELIEPLIPAIKENLDHRVAYVRRNAVLCIYSMC
;
A
#
# COMPACT_ATOMS: atom_id res chain seq x y z
N MET A 1 -36.36 10.40 22.58
CA MET A 1 -34.95 10.78 22.79
C MET A 1 -34.24 10.41 21.50
N SER A 2 -33.96 11.44 20.70
CA SER A 2 -33.28 11.28 19.41
C SER A 2 -31.77 11.03 19.69
N SER A 3 -31.23 9.88 19.24
CA SER A 3 -29.83 9.63 19.24
C SER A 3 -29.20 10.55 18.19
N VAL A 4 -28.45 11.54 18.63
CA VAL A 4 -27.60 12.35 17.77
C VAL A 4 -26.49 11.41 17.27
N GLU A 5 -26.57 11.02 16.00
CA GLU A 5 -25.44 10.39 15.33
C GLU A 5 -24.29 11.41 15.29
N GLU A 6 -23.29 11.23 16.14
CA GLU A 6 -22.05 11.99 16.06
C GLU A 6 -21.35 11.58 14.75
N ASN A 7 -21.47 12.43 13.74
CA ASN A 7 -20.64 12.34 12.54
C ASN A 7 -19.19 12.55 12.92
N CYS A 8 -18.45 11.47 13.09
CA CYS A 8 -17.01 11.51 13.34
C CYS A 8 -16.29 11.92 12.06
N THR A 9 -16.13 13.22 11.84
CA THR A 9 -15.32 13.76 10.75
C THR A 9 -13.89 13.93 11.23
N VAL A 10 -12.97 13.11 10.74
CA VAL A 10 -11.54 13.32 10.98
C VAL A 10 -11.03 14.37 10.00
N LEU A 11 -10.81 15.59 10.50
CA LEU A 11 -10.14 16.65 9.76
C LEU A 11 -8.63 16.45 9.89
N ILE A 12 -7.97 16.04 8.80
CA ILE A 12 -6.51 16.01 8.74
C ILE A 12 -6.06 17.37 8.20
N ALA A 13 -5.57 18.23 9.09
CA ALA A 13 -4.96 19.49 8.70
C ALA A 13 -3.51 19.23 8.25
N TYR A 14 -3.25 19.33 6.94
CA TYR A 14 -1.89 19.33 6.40
C TYR A 14 -1.32 20.74 6.45
N ASN A 15 -0.34 20.96 7.32
CA ASN A 15 0.39 22.23 7.42
C ASN A 15 1.51 22.26 6.37
N LYS A 16 1.27 22.93 5.26
CA LYS A 16 2.24 23.11 4.17
C LYS A 16 3.53 23.83 4.60
N SER A 17 3.52 24.52 5.74
CA SER A 17 4.66 25.25 6.30
C SER A 17 5.73 24.37 6.95
N GLN A 18 5.43 23.09 7.21
CA GLN A 18 6.42 22.10 7.62
C GLN A 18 6.87 21.30 6.38
N GLY A 19 7.33 21.99 5.35
CA GLY A 19 7.87 21.38 4.15
C GLY A 19 8.94 20.37 4.52
N SER A 20 8.53 19.11 4.63
CA SER A 20 9.48 18.01 4.77
C SER A 20 10.26 17.98 3.47
N THR A 21 11.50 18.48 3.51
CA THR A 21 12.39 18.39 2.34
C THR A 21 12.56 16.94 1.94
N ALA A 22 12.73 16.67 0.65
CA ALA A 22 12.92 15.31 0.13
C ALA A 22 14.05 14.57 0.88
N ASP A 23 15.08 15.30 1.31
CA ASP A 23 16.20 14.75 2.10
C ASP A 23 15.77 14.33 3.50
N ASN A 24 14.86 15.07 4.15
CA ASN A 24 14.34 14.71 5.46
C ASN A 24 13.45 13.43 5.39
N LEU A 25 12.60 13.34 4.38
CA LEU A 25 11.79 12.13 4.13
C LEU A 25 12.66 10.91 3.86
N ARG A 26 13.73 11.10 3.10
CA ARG A 26 14.70 10.03 2.85
C ARG A 26 15.35 9.56 4.16
N ALA A 27 15.84 10.48 4.99
CA ALA A 27 16.46 10.16 6.27
C ALA A 27 15.50 9.38 7.19
N LEU A 28 14.22 9.78 7.27
CA LEU A 28 13.19 9.06 8.03
C LEU A 28 12.92 7.65 7.48
N MET A 29 12.94 7.44 6.16
CA MET A 29 12.78 6.12 5.56
C MET A 29 14.00 5.22 5.79
N GLU A 30 15.21 5.78 5.82
CA GLU A 30 16.47 5.06 6.08
C GLU A 30 16.64 4.68 7.54
N SER A 31 15.92 5.34 8.47
CA SER A 31 15.94 5.01 9.90
C SER A 31 15.60 3.54 10.15
N ASN A 32 16.17 2.97 11.19
CA ASN A 32 15.81 1.63 11.66
C ASN A 32 14.54 1.63 12.56
N ASP A 33 14.04 2.81 12.95
CA ASP A 33 12.80 2.91 13.74
C ASP A 33 11.57 2.86 12.83
N ASP A 34 10.65 1.95 13.13
CA ASP A 34 9.38 1.83 12.42
C ASP A 34 8.49 3.07 12.60
N LYS A 35 8.66 3.86 13.67
CA LYS A 35 7.91 5.11 13.89
C LYS A 35 8.30 6.17 12.87
N ASP A 36 9.60 6.33 12.61
CA ASP A 36 10.11 7.27 11.62
C ASP A 36 9.62 6.90 10.21
N LYS A 37 9.65 5.61 9.89
CA LYS A 37 9.11 5.11 8.61
C LYS A 37 7.61 5.35 8.47
N ILE A 38 6.84 5.17 9.55
CA ILE A 38 5.41 5.46 9.57
C ILE A 38 5.16 6.94 9.31
N GLU A 39 5.92 7.82 9.95
CA GLU A 39 5.82 9.26 9.74
C GLU A 39 6.15 9.66 8.30
N ALA A 40 7.23 9.12 7.75
CA ALA A 40 7.61 9.33 6.36
C ALA A 40 6.50 8.91 5.39
N ILE A 41 5.95 7.69 5.54
CA ILE A 41 4.89 7.20 4.64
C ILE A 41 3.59 7.99 4.82
N LYS A 42 3.21 8.38 6.04
CA LYS A 42 2.06 9.27 6.26
C LYS A 42 2.23 10.61 5.55
N THR A 43 3.40 11.21 5.65
CA THR A 43 3.71 12.48 4.99
C THR A 43 3.63 12.34 3.46
N LEU A 44 4.18 11.24 2.90
CA LEU A 44 4.09 10.96 1.46
C LEU A 44 2.64 10.79 0.99
N ILE A 45 1.81 10.09 1.77
CA ILE A 45 0.37 9.92 1.47
C ILE A 45 -0.32 11.28 1.47
N LEU A 46 -0.06 12.13 2.47
CA LEU A 46 -0.64 13.48 2.56
C LEU A 46 -0.22 14.34 1.38
N MET A 47 1.06 14.33 1.00
CA MET A 47 1.57 15.06 -0.18
C MET A 47 0.87 14.60 -1.47
N LEU A 48 0.69 13.29 -1.65
CA LEU A 48 -0.02 12.74 -2.83
C LEU A 48 -1.48 13.18 -2.87
N ILE A 49 -2.18 13.14 -1.74
CA ILE A 49 -3.59 13.57 -1.64
C ILE A 49 -3.71 15.07 -1.89
N SER A 50 -2.72 15.88 -1.45
CA SER A 50 -2.66 17.33 -1.69
C SER A 50 -2.29 17.69 -3.14
N GLY A 51 -2.01 16.69 -3.99
CA GLY A 51 -1.62 16.89 -5.40
C GLY A 51 -0.18 17.36 -5.59
N GLU A 52 0.67 17.22 -4.57
CA GLU A 52 2.09 17.57 -4.68
C GLU A 52 2.84 16.53 -5.52
N LYS A 53 3.76 17.01 -6.35
CA LYS A 53 4.62 16.13 -7.14
C LYS A 53 5.76 15.60 -6.26
N LEU A 54 5.83 14.28 -6.13
CA LEU A 54 6.96 13.64 -5.47
C LEU A 54 8.19 13.60 -6.37
N ALA A 55 9.38 13.60 -5.77
CA ALA A 55 10.62 13.39 -6.49
C ALA A 55 10.61 12.01 -7.17
N SER A 56 11.21 11.91 -8.36
CA SER A 56 11.18 10.69 -9.19
C SER A 56 11.75 9.45 -8.49
N ASN A 57 12.71 9.63 -7.59
CA ASN A 57 13.37 8.56 -6.84
C ASN A 57 12.64 8.15 -5.55
N THR A 58 11.57 8.88 -5.15
CA THR A 58 10.84 8.61 -3.89
C THR A 58 10.29 7.18 -3.85
N MET A 59 9.71 6.71 -4.95
CA MET A 59 9.18 5.34 -5.05
C MET A 59 10.26 4.30 -4.77
N MET A 60 11.46 4.47 -5.32
CA MET A 60 12.58 3.55 -5.08
C MET A 60 13.05 3.58 -3.61
N HIS A 61 13.00 4.72 -2.94
CA HIS A 61 13.32 4.78 -1.50
C HIS A 61 12.27 4.01 -0.67
N VAL A 62 10.98 4.18 -0.97
CA VAL A 62 9.92 3.40 -0.31
C VAL A 62 10.12 1.89 -0.52
N ILE A 63 10.45 1.47 -1.76
CA ILE A 63 10.73 0.07 -2.07
C ILE A 63 11.94 -0.42 -1.27
N ARG A 64 13.04 0.32 -1.29
CA ARG A 64 14.30 -0.10 -0.66
C ARG A 64 14.17 -0.26 0.85
N TYR A 65 13.53 0.69 1.52
CA TYR A 65 13.60 0.80 2.97
C TYR A 65 12.32 0.35 3.71
N CYS A 66 11.18 0.29 3.02
CA CYS A 66 9.90 0.06 3.67
C CYS A 66 9.16 -1.22 3.20
N ILE A 67 9.37 -1.69 1.97
CA ILE A 67 8.52 -2.74 1.37
C ILE A 67 8.53 -4.06 2.15
N ASN A 68 9.67 -4.46 2.68
CA ASN A 68 9.87 -5.72 3.40
C ASN A 68 9.56 -5.64 4.91
N THR A 69 8.84 -4.59 5.33
CA THR A 69 8.51 -4.42 6.74
C THR A 69 7.65 -5.57 7.28
N ARG A 70 7.94 -5.98 8.52
CA ARG A 70 7.08 -6.88 9.31
C ARG A 70 6.13 -6.13 10.24
N HIS A 71 6.30 -4.82 10.34
CA HIS A 71 5.48 -3.96 11.21
C HIS A 71 4.10 -3.76 10.60
N LYS A 72 3.05 -4.29 11.25
CA LYS A 72 1.68 -4.30 10.72
C LYS A 72 1.11 -2.92 10.39
N PRO A 73 1.23 -1.88 11.24
CA PRO A 73 0.77 -0.53 10.92
C PRO A 73 1.47 0.06 9.70
N LEU A 74 2.79 -0.09 9.58
CA LEU A 74 3.54 0.39 8.43
C LEU A 74 3.10 -0.32 7.14
N LYS A 75 2.88 -1.64 7.20
CA LYS A 75 2.40 -2.41 6.05
C LYS A 75 1.02 -1.95 5.56
N LYS A 76 0.10 -1.63 6.47
CA LYS A 76 -1.20 -1.06 6.11
C LYS A 76 -1.08 0.30 5.41
N LEU A 77 -0.17 1.16 5.89
CA LEU A 77 0.10 2.45 5.25
C LEU A 77 0.72 2.29 3.87
N LEU A 78 1.63 1.30 3.69
CA LEU A 78 2.18 0.98 2.38
C LEU A 78 1.10 0.57 1.38
N TYR A 79 0.09 -0.21 1.79
CA TYR A 79 -1.03 -0.53 0.89
C TYR A 79 -1.79 0.73 0.45
N VAL A 80 -2.05 1.67 1.37
CA VAL A 80 -2.67 2.96 1.02
C VAL A 80 -1.78 3.75 0.06
N TYR A 81 -0.47 3.80 0.30
CA TYR A 81 0.49 4.45 -0.58
C TYR A 81 0.47 3.83 -1.99
N TRP A 82 0.52 2.48 -2.10
CA TRP A 82 0.46 1.78 -3.40
C TRP A 82 -0.89 1.95 -4.11
N GLU A 83 -1.98 2.17 -3.38
CA GLU A 83 -3.30 2.44 -3.97
C GLU A 83 -3.30 3.78 -4.71
N ILE A 84 -2.70 4.84 -4.13
CA ILE A 84 -2.81 6.22 -4.63
C ILE A 84 -1.62 6.70 -5.48
N VAL A 85 -0.44 6.08 -5.37
CA VAL A 85 0.75 6.51 -6.11
C VAL A 85 0.60 6.29 -7.61
N LYS A 86 1.15 7.21 -8.44
CA LYS A 86 1.20 7.07 -9.90
C LYS A 86 2.12 5.91 -10.29
N LYS A 87 1.54 4.83 -10.82
CA LYS A 87 2.23 3.57 -11.17
C LYS A 87 2.75 3.55 -12.61
N TYR A 88 2.19 4.40 -13.46
CA TYR A 88 2.57 4.52 -14.87
C TYR A 88 3.54 5.69 -15.10
N ASP A 89 4.39 5.56 -16.08
CA ASP A 89 5.22 6.66 -16.59
C ASP A 89 4.38 7.63 -17.47
N ASP A 90 5.03 8.63 -18.02
CA ASP A 90 4.36 9.63 -18.86
C ASP A 90 3.98 9.06 -20.24
N ASN A 91 4.52 7.89 -20.63
CA ASN A 91 4.18 7.15 -21.85
C ASN A 91 3.04 6.14 -21.62
N GLY A 92 2.45 6.09 -20.43
CA GLY A 92 1.40 5.14 -20.09
C GLY A 92 1.88 3.70 -19.84
N LYS A 93 3.21 3.49 -19.70
CA LYS A 93 3.79 2.19 -19.40
C LYS A 93 3.97 2.03 -17.89
N LEU A 94 3.73 0.82 -17.38
CA LEU A 94 3.96 0.50 -15.98
C LEU A 94 5.44 0.71 -15.63
N LYS A 95 5.71 1.43 -14.55
CA LYS A 95 7.07 1.70 -14.08
C LYS A 95 7.79 0.39 -13.74
N THR A 96 9.04 0.28 -14.14
CA THR A 96 9.86 -0.94 -13.94
C THR A 96 9.98 -1.32 -12.45
N GLU A 97 10.01 -0.33 -11.58
CA GLU A 97 10.08 -0.52 -10.12
C GLU A 97 8.87 -1.28 -9.56
N MET A 98 7.73 -1.23 -10.24
CA MET A 98 6.52 -1.96 -9.83
C MET A 98 6.69 -3.48 -9.87
N ILE A 99 7.68 -4.01 -10.59
CA ILE A 99 8.05 -5.42 -10.56
C ILE A 99 8.47 -5.85 -9.14
N LEU A 100 9.21 -5.00 -8.44
CA LEU A 100 9.64 -5.26 -7.07
C LEU A 100 8.45 -5.26 -6.11
N VAL A 101 7.50 -4.34 -6.33
CA VAL A 101 6.26 -4.29 -5.56
C VAL A 101 5.42 -5.55 -5.80
N CYS A 102 5.28 -5.98 -7.06
CA CYS A 102 4.58 -7.21 -7.43
C CYS A 102 5.18 -8.44 -6.72
N ASN A 103 6.51 -8.56 -6.70
CA ASN A 103 7.20 -9.66 -6.00
C ASN A 103 6.94 -9.63 -4.49
N ALA A 104 6.96 -8.46 -3.87
CA ALA A 104 6.64 -8.33 -2.44
C ALA A 104 5.19 -8.73 -2.14
N ILE A 105 4.23 -8.32 -2.98
CA ILE A 105 2.82 -8.72 -2.87
C ILE A 105 2.68 -10.23 -3.02
N ARG A 106 3.39 -10.85 -3.97
CA ARG A 106 3.38 -12.31 -4.16
C ARG A 106 3.86 -13.04 -2.90
N ASN A 107 4.96 -12.57 -2.29
CA ASN A 107 5.47 -13.13 -1.04
C ASN A 107 4.44 -12.99 0.10
N ASP A 108 3.70 -11.89 0.16
CA ASP A 108 2.65 -11.69 1.15
C ASP A 108 1.44 -12.60 0.92
N LEU A 109 1.11 -12.95 -0.33
CA LEU A 109 0.03 -13.87 -0.68
C LEU A 109 0.33 -15.32 -0.24
N VAL A 110 1.59 -15.69 -0.11
CA VAL A 110 2.01 -17.03 0.39
C VAL A 110 2.55 -16.98 1.82
N HIS A 111 2.41 -15.85 2.51
CA HIS A 111 2.93 -15.67 3.87
C HIS A 111 2.29 -16.66 4.86
N PRO A 112 3.04 -17.24 5.84
CA PRO A 112 2.50 -18.20 6.80
C PRO A 112 1.38 -17.63 7.70
N ASN A 113 1.37 -16.31 7.92
CA ASN A 113 0.35 -15.63 8.72
C ASN A 113 -0.86 -15.28 7.83
N GLU A 114 -2.03 -15.85 8.16
CA GLU A 114 -3.31 -15.66 7.47
C GLU A 114 -3.79 -14.21 7.44
N PHE A 115 -3.47 -13.41 8.45
CA PHE A 115 -3.84 -11.99 8.47
C PHE A 115 -3.05 -11.17 7.45
N VAL A 116 -1.79 -11.53 7.18
CA VAL A 116 -1.00 -10.91 6.11
C VAL A 116 -1.62 -11.27 4.76
N ARG A 117 -1.89 -12.56 4.50
CA ARG A 117 -2.55 -13.00 3.26
C ARG A 117 -3.88 -12.28 3.02
N GLY A 118 -4.76 -12.30 4.02
CA GLY A 118 -6.09 -11.71 3.89
C GLY A 118 -6.07 -10.19 3.72
N SER A 119 -5.14 -9.48 4.38
CA SER A 119 -4.99 -8.03 4.17
C SER A 119 -4.43 -7.69 2.80
N THR A 120 -3.51 -8.51 2.27
CA THR A 120 -2.98 -8.37 0.91
C THR A 120 -4.06 -8.61 -0.14
N LEU A 121 -4.88 -9.65 0.01
CA LEU A 121 -6.02 -9.90 -0.87
C LEU A 121 -7.02 -8.74 -0.88
N ARG A 122 -7.33 -8.17 0.29
CA ARG A 122 -8.18 -6.98 0.40
C ARG A 122 -7.58 -5.74 -0.26
N PHE A 123 -6.28 -5.58 -0.18
CA PHE A 123 -5.58 -4.51 -0.90
C PHE A 123 -5.69 -4.71 -2.42
N LEU A 124 -5.49 -5.93 -2.91
CA LEU A 124 -5.60 -6.24 -4.34
C LEU A 124 -6.99 -5.96 -4.92
N CYS A 125 -8.07 -6.07 -4.12
CA CYS A 125 -9.42 -5.67 -4.55
C CYS A 125 -9.54 -4.20 -4.97
N LYS A 126 -8.60 -3.35 -4.57
CA LYS A 126 -8.62 -1.91 -4.85
C LYS A 126 -7.71 -1.52 -6.02
N LEU A 127 -6.82 -2.41 -6.44
CA LEU A 127 -5.95 -2.19 -7.59
C LEU A 127 -6.74 -2.39 -8.89
N LYS A 128 -6.44 -1.54 -9.87
CA LYS A 128 -7.08 -1.57 -11.19
C LYS A 128 -6.07 -1.86 -12.32
N GLU A 129 -4.80 -1.93 -11.98
CA GLU A 129 -3.70 -2.13 -12.92
C GLU A 129 -3.59 -3.60 -13.30
N VAL A 130 -4.15 -3.97 -14.46
CA VAL A 130 -4.18 -5.36 -14.96
C VAL A 130 -2.77 -5.94 -15.06
N GLU A 131 -1.82 -5.17 -15.58
CA GLU A 131 -0.41 -5.59 -15.74
C GLU A 131 0.27 -5.95 -14.43
N LEU A 132 -0.18 -5.35 -13.31
CA LEU A 132 0.34 -5.65 -11.97
C LEU A 132 -0.36 -6.86 -11.35
N ILE A 133 -1.64 -7.07 -11.68
CA ILE A 133 -2.49 -8.11 -11.10
C ILE A 133 -2.29 -9.46 -11.81
N GLU A 134 -2.16 -9.46 -13.12
CA GLU A 134 -2.07 -10.66 -13.93
C GLU A 134 -1.01 -11.69 -13.43
N PRO A 135 0.23 -11.26 -13.09
CA PRO A 135 1.24 -12.19 -12.56
C PRO A 135 0.91 -12.74 -11.16
N LEU A 136 -0.06 -12.16 -10.46
CA LEU A 136 -0.47 -12.55 -9.11
C LEU A 136 -1.67 -13.51 -9.11
N ILE A 137 -2.39 -13.65 -10.25
CA ILE A 137 -3.59 -14.49 -10.36
C ILE A 137 -3.37 -15.92 -9.84
N PRO A 138 -2.27 -16.63 -10.19
CA PRO A 138 -2.04 -17.97 -9.66
C PRO A 138 -2.01 -18.02 -8.13
N ALA A 139 -1.26 -17.11 -7.50
CA ALA A 139 -1.17 -17.03 -6.05
C ALA A 139 -2.49 -16.62 -5.38
N ILE A 140 -3.31 -15.80 -6.05
CA ILE A 140 -4.65 -15.45 -5.56
C ILE A 140 -5.56 -16.69 -5.59
N LYS A 141 -5.53 -17.47 -6.67
CA LYS A 141 -6.32 -18.71 -6.81
C LYS A 141 -5.97 -19.75 -5.75
N GLU A 142 -4.68 -19.93 -5.44
CA GLU A 142 -4.25 -20.85 -4.38
C GLU A 142 -4.87 -20.48 -3.00
N ASN A 143 -5.16 -19.22 -2.76
CA ASN A 143 -5.79 -18.78 -1.52
C ASN A 143 -7.30 -19.11 -1.44
N LEU A 144 -7.95 -19.57 -2.51
CA LEU A 144 -9.32 -20.07 -2.47
C LEU A 144 -9.44 -21.36 -1.66
N ASP A 145 -8.41 -22.19 -1.65
CA ASP A 145 -8.36 -23.49 -0.96
C ASP A 145 -7.65 -23.39 0.40
N HIS A 146 -7.37 -22.18 0.86
CA HIS A 146 -6.69 -22.00 2.13
C HIS A 146 -7.54 -22.51 3.31
N ARG A 147 -6.91 -23.17 4.30
CA ARG A 147 -7.59 -23.76 5.49
C ARG A 147 -8.42 -22.76 6.28
N VAL A 148 -7.99 -21.49 6.36
CA VAL A 148 -8.65 -20.43 7.15
C VAL A 148 -9.71 -19.73 6.30
N ALA A 149 -10.97 -19.72 6.76
CA ALA A 149 -12.10 -19.11 6.07
C ALA A 149 -11.93 -17.62 5.78
N TYR A 150 -11.23 -16.89 6.67
CA TYR A 150 -10.91 -15.48 6.47
C TYR A 150 -10.12 -15.24 5.17
N VAL A 151 -9.14 -16.10 4.87
CA VAL A 151 -8.33 -16.01 3.65
C VAL A 151 -9.18 -16.35 2.44
N ARG A 152 -9.92 -17.48 2.46
CA ARG A 152 -10.80 -17.89 1.35
C ARG A 152 -11.80 -16.81 0.99
N ARG A 153 -12.48 -16.22 1.97
CA ARG A 153 -13.45 -15.14 1.75
C ARG A 153 -12.81 -13.93 1.05
N ASN A 154 -11.62 -13.51 1.48
CA ASN A 154 -10.93 -12.40 0.84
C ASN A 154 -10.41 -12.75 -0.55
N ALA A 155 -10.05 -14.01 -0.82
CA ALA A 155 -9.66 -14.48 -2.16
C ALA A 155 -10.86 -14.43 -3.13
N VAL A 156 -12.04 -14.89 -2.71
CA VAL A 156 -13.27 -14.79 -3.50
C VAL A 156 -13.59 -13.32 -3.83
N LEU A 157 -13.55 -12.42 -2.82
CA LEU A 157 -13.80 -11.00 -3.04
C LEU A 157 -12.78 -10.37 -3.98
N CYS A 158 -11.50 -10.79 -3.87
CA CYS A 158 -10.45 -10.32 -4.75
C CYS A 158 -10.71 -10.71 -6.21
N ILE A 159 -11.05 -11.96 -6.47
CA ILE A 159 -11.38 -12.43 -7.83
C ILE A 159 -12.63 -11.71 -8.36
N TYR A 160 -13.66 -11.58 -7.55
CA TYR A 160 -14.89 -10.88 -7.95
C TYR A 160 -14.62 -9.41 -8.33
N SER A 161 -13.70 -8.74 -7.64
CA SER A 161 -13.35 -7.34 -7.95
C SER A 161 -12.54 -7.16 -9.24
N MET A 162 -12.02 -8.26 -9.80
CA MET A 162 -11.22 -8.27 -11.04
C MET A 162 -12.05 -8.61 -12.29
N CYS A 163 -13.29 -9.09 -12.09
CA CYS A 163 -14.25 -9.38 -13.17
C CYS A 163 -15.04 -8.13 -13.58
#